data_b65b13e3ca21df887b2d9eb05bc04a31
#
_entry.id   b65b13e3ca21df887b2d9eb05bc04a31
#
_cell.length_a   1.000
_cell.length_b   1.000
_cell.length_c   1.000
_cell.angle_alpha   90.00
_cell.angle_beta   90.00
_cell.angle_gamma   90.00
#
_symmetry.space_group_name_H-M   'P 1'
#
loop_
_entity.id
_entity.type
_entity.pdbx_description
1 polymer ?
#
loop_
_entity_poly.entity_id
_entity_poly.type
_entity_poly.pdbx_seq_one_letter_code
_entity_poly.pdbx_strand_id
1 'polypeptide(L)'
;MAQSFDVVVIGSGPGGYVAAIRSAQLGLKTAIVEREFLGGVCLNVGCIPSKAMIAATHFLHKAEHDSANMGINIKDISVDMKKLVGWKQSVCDKMSGGVS
;
A
#
# COMPACT_ATOMS: atom_id res chain seq x y z
N MET A 1 15.89 30.85 -2.50
CA MET A 1 17.32 30.42 -2.39
C MET A 1 17.50 29.03 -2.96
N ALA A 2 18.56 28.84 -3.69
CA ALA A 2 18.87 27.52 -4.23
C ALA A 2 19.29 26.55 -3.11
N GLN A 3 18.82 25.31 -3.19
CA GLN A 3 19.23 24.22 -2.30
C GLN A 3 20.08 23.24 -3.11
N SER A 4 21.06 22.65 -2.45
CA SER A 4 21.98 21.70 -3.07
C SER A 4 21.86 20.34 -2.44
N PHE A 5 21.78 19.30 -3.26
CA PHE A 5 21.67 17.91 -2.85
C PHE A 5 22.66 17.05 -3.62
N ASP A 6 23.12 15.95 -3.02
CA ASP A 6 23.97 14.98 -3.70
C ASP A 6 23.15 14.13 -4.69
N VAL A 7 21.92 13.79 -4.30
CA VAL A 7 21.00 12.98 -5.11
C VAL A 7 19.61 13.61 -5.08
N VAL A 8 19.00 13.74 -6.24
CA VAL A 8 17.59 14.14 -6.36
C VAL A 8 16.85 13.05 -7.11
N VAL A 9 15.81 12.49 -6.47
CA VAL A 9 14.99 11.45 -7.06
C VAL A 9 13.67 12.08 -7.51
N ILE A 10 13.34 11.91 -8.78
CA ILE A 10 12.09 12.41 -9.36
C ILE A 10 11.08 11.25 -9.41
N GLY A 11 10.02 11.38 -8.63
CA GLY A 11 9.02 10.34 -8.47
C GLY A 11 9.20 9.54 -7.19
N SER A 12 8.11 9.34 -6.45
CA SER A 12 8.10 8.65 -5.16
C SER A 12 7.40 7.28 -5.19
N GLY A 13 7.36 6.64 -6.35
CA GLY A 13 6.91 5.27 -6.47
C GLY A 13 7.91 4.29 -5.84
N PRO A 14 7.67 2.97 -5.93
CA PRO A 14 8.54 1.96 -5.28
C PRO A 14 10.02 2.07 -5.66
N GLY A 15 10.32 2.37 -6.92
CA GLY A 15 11.71 2.62 -7.33
C GLY A 15 12.28 3.88 -6.72
N GLY A 16 11.49 4.95 -6.67
CA GLY A 16 11.92 6.26 -6.19
C GLY A 16 12.15 6.30 -4.69
N TYR A 17 11.16 5.92 -3.88
CA TYR A 17 11.33 6.00 -2.43
C TYR A 17 12.40 5.02 -1.91
N VAL A 18 12.52 3.84 -2.52
CA VAL A 18 13.57 2.88 -2.14
C VAL A 18 14.97 3.46 -2.46
N ALA A 19 15.14 4.04 -3.66
CA ALA A 19 16.39 4.67 -4.04
C ALA A 19 16.75 5.86 -3.13
N ALA A 20 15.76 6.68 -2.78
CA ALA A 20 15.97 7.83 -1.90
C ALA A 20 16.38 7.39 -0.48
N ILE A 21 15.68 6.41 0.08
CA ILE A 21 15.98 5.86 1.40
C ILE A 21 17.41 5.29 1.42
N ARG A 22 17.76 4.50 0.41
CA ARG A 22 19.10 3.88 0.36
C ARG A 22 20.19 4.93 0.18
N SER A 23 19.99 5.93 -0.65
CA SER A 23 20.92 7.04 -0.82
C SER A 23 21.17 7.78 0.50
N ALA A 24 20.11 8.05 1.24
CA ALA A 24 20.21 8.69 2.56
C ALA A 24 20.93 7.80 3.58
N GLN A 25 20.66 6.50 3.57
CA GLN A 25 21.35 5.54 4.44
C GLN A 25 22.85 5.50 4.17
N LEU A 26 23.27 5.75 2.93
CA LEU A 26 24.69 5.81 2.54
C LEU A 26 25.33 7.16 2.87
N GLY A 27 24.63 8.06 3.53
CA GLY A 27 25.14 9.35 3.97
C GLY A 27 25.07 10.46 2.93
N LEU A 28 24.37 10.24 1.82
CA LEU A 28 24.18 11.25 0.78
C LEU A 28 23.03 12.20 1.16
N LYS A 29 23.24 13.47 0.90
CA LYS A 29 22.18 14.48 1.06
C LYS A 29 21.18 14.28 -0.08
N THR A 30 20.02 13.74 0.24
CA THR A 30 19.04 13.26 -0.74
C THR A 30 17.75 14.03 -0.66
N ALA A 31 17.18 14.35 -1.83
CA ALA A 31 15.82 14.89 -1.94
C ALA A 31 15.01 13.99 -2.87
N ILE A 32 13.72 13.90 -2.57
CA ILE A 32 12.75 13.25 -3.45
C ILE A 32 11.68 14.28 -3.84
N VAL A 33 11.31 14.28 -5.11
CA VAL A 33 10.32 15.21 -5.66
C VAL A 33 9.14 14.40 -6.18
N GLU A 34 7.95 14.69 -5.66
CA GLU A 34 6.71 14.05 -6.06
C GLU A 34 5.66 15.12 -6.35
N ARG A 35 4.95 14.96 -7.45
CA ARG A 35 3.94 15.95 -7.86
C ARG A 35 2.52 15.61 -7.39
N GLU A 36 2.26 14.36 -6.99
CA GLU A 36 0.88 13.91 -6.77
C GLU A 36 0.75 13.03 -5.52
N PHE A 37 1.17 11.76 -5.56
CA PHE A 37 0.99 10.80 -4.49
C PHE A 37 2.32 10.27 -3.97
N LEU A 38 2.64 10.50 -2.71
CA LEU A 38 3.75 9.81 -2.05
C LEU A 38 3.49 8.30 -2.07
N GLY A 39 4.50 7.54 -2.49
CA GLY A 39 4.38 6.11 -2.70
C GLY A 39 3.99 5.73 -4.12
N GLY A 40 3.58 6.70 -4.94
CA GLY A 40 3.26 6.53 -6.35
C GLY A 40 2.00 5.72 -6.62
N VAL A 41 1.88 5.23 -7.85
CA VAL A 41 0.72 4.46 -8.30
C VAL A 41 0.56 3.17 -7.50
N CYS A 42 1.64 2.47 -7.21
CA CYS A 42 1.57 1.18 -6.52
C CYS A 42 0.87 1.27 -5.15
N LEU A 43 1.26 2.22 -4.32
CA LEU A 43 0.69 2.35 -2.98
C LEU A 43 -0.71 2.97 -2.97
N ASN A 44 -1.03 3.81 -3.92
CA ASN A 44 -2.24 4.62 -3.87
C ASN A 44 -3.37 4.09 -4.76
N VAL A 45 -3.07 3.64 -5.97
CA VAL A 45 -4.10 3.25 -6.94
C VAL A 45 -3.78 1.96 -7.70
N GLY A 46 -2.74 1.24 -7.33
CA GLY A 46 -2.28 0.04 -8.03
C GLY A 46 -2.15 -1.18 -7.13
N CYS A 47 -0.91 -1.56 -6.82
CA CYS A 47 -0.57 -2.83 -6.16
C CYS A 47 -1.22 -2.99 -4.78
N ILE A 48 -1.16 -1.99 -3.94
CA ILE A 48 -1.64 -2.09 -2.56
C ILE A 48 -3.17 -2.19 -2.50
N PRO A 49 -3.95 -1.30 -3.15
CA PRO A 49 -5.39 -1.47 -3.15
C PRO A 49 -5.85 -2.77 -3.82
N SER A 50 -5.20 -3.19 -4.91
CA SER A 50 -5.51 -4.47 -5.57
C SER A 50 -5.28 -5.65 -4.65
N LYS A 51 -4.13 -5.71 -3.99
CA LYS A 51 -3.79 -6.79 -3.08
C LYS A 51 -4.67 -6.81 -1.84
N ALA A 52 -5.06 -5.65 -1.32
CA ALA A 52 -5.99 -5.56 -0.21
C ALA A 52 -7.35 -6.18 -0.58
N MET A 53 -7.88 -5.86 -1.75
CA MET A 53 -9.13 -6.43 -2.25
C MET A 53 -9.02 -7.94 -2.49
N ILE A 54 -7.91 -8.41 -3.06
CA ILE A 54 -7.65 -9.84 -3.27
C ILE A 54 -7.59 -10.57 -1.93
N ALA A 55 -6.91 -10.02 -0.93
CA ALA A 55 -6.83 -10.62 0.40
C ALA A 55 -8.22 -10.74 1.05
N ALA A 56 -9.03 -9.70 0.96
CA ALA A 56 -10.38 -9.70 1.49
C ALA A 56 -11.28 -10.73 0.80
N THR A 57 -11.23 -10.79 -0.53
CA THR A 57 -12.03 -11.76 -1.30
C THR A 57 -11.56 -13.20 -1.10
N HIS A 58 -10.26 -13.42 -0.92
CA HIS A 58 -9.72 -14.73 -0.57
C HIS A 58 -10.22 -15.22 0.79
N PHE A 59 -10.22 -14.32 1.77
CA PHE A 59 -10.77 -14.62 3.10
C PHE A 59 -12.25 -14.99 3.02
N LEU A 60 -13.03 -14.23 2.27
CA LEU A 60 -14.46 -14.51 2.05
C LEU A 60 -14.65 -15.89 1.39
N HIS A 61 -13.90 -16.17 0.34
CA HIS A 61 -13.97 -17.44 -0.37
C HIS A 61 -13.67 -18.63 0.54
N LYS A 62 -12.61 -18.53 1.35
CA LYS A 62 -12.27 -19.56 2.34
C LYS A 62 -13.38 -19.76 3.36
N ALA A 63 -13.96 -18.67 3.86
CA ALA A 63 -15.05 -18.73 4.82
C ALA A 63 -16.28 -19.42 4.24
N GLU A 64 -16.61 -19.17 2.97
CA GLU A 64 -17.77 -19.75 2.32
C GLU A 64 -17.56 -21.20 1.90
N HIS A 65 -16.36 -21.58 1.43
CA HIS A 65 -16.14 -22.87 0.77
C HIS A 65 -15.29 -23.84 1.57
N ASP A 66 -14.26 -23.36 2.29
CA ASP A 66 -13.29 -24.24 2.92
C ASP A 66 -13.49 -24.42 4.43
N SER A 67 -14.22 -23.52 5.08
CA SER A 67 -14.36 -23.53 6.54
C SER A 67 -15.00 -24.82 7.07
N ALA A 68 -16.00 -25.35 6.38
CA ALA A 68 -16.70 -26.56 6.79
C ALA A 68 -15.76 -27.77 6.85
N ASN A 69 -14.81 -27.87 5.92
CA ASN A 69 -13.82 -28.95 5.88
C ASN A 69 -12.85 -28.88 7.06
N MET A 70 -12.67 -27.72 7.64
CA MET A 70 -11.83 -27.49 8.82
C MET A 70 -12.62 -27.64 10.14
N GLY A 71 -13.88 -28.02 10.08
CA GLY A 71 -14.74 -28.10 11.26
C GLY A 71 -15.24 -26.76 11.76
N ILE A 72 -15.09 -25.71 10.97
CA ILE A 72 -15.55 -24.36 11.31
C ILE A 72 -16.90 -24.11 10.63
N ASN A 73 -17.94 -23.93 11.43
CA ASN A 73 -19.28 -23.70 10.94
C ASN A 73 -19.61 -22.21 10.95
N ILE A 74 -19.79 -21.64 9.76
CA ILE A 74 -20.15 -20.24 9.58
C ILE A 74 -21.54 -20.20 8.95
N LYS A 75 -22.51 -19.58 9.65
CA LYS A 75 -23.92 -19.60 9.20
C LYS A 75 -24.22 -18.53 8.18
N ASP A 76 -24.03 -17.27 8.52
CA ASP A 76 -24.40 -16.16 7.66
C ASP A 76 -23.19 -15.27 7.39
N ILE A 77 -22.85 -15.12 6.11
CA ILE A 77 -21.78 -14.25 5.68
C ILE A 77 -22.37 -13.15 4.81
N SER A 78 -22.14 -11.91 5.19
CA SER A 78 -22.54 -10.75 4.40
C SER A 78 -21.36 -9.81 4.21
N VAL A 79 -21.38 -9.05 3.13
CA VAL A 79 -20.32 -8.09 2.81
C VAL A 79 -20.91 -6.69 2.81
N ASP A 80 -20.34 -5.81 3.62
CA ASP A 80 -20.63 -4.38 3.58
C ASP A 80 -19.57 -3.73 2.67
N MET A 81 -19.95 -3.46 1.43
CA MET A 81 -19.01 -2.91 0.42
C MET A 81 -18.46 -1.57 0.82
N LYS A 82 -19.23 -0.72 1.48
CA LYS A 82 -18.74 0.58 1.93
C LYS A 82 -17.63 0.44 2.96
N LYS A 83 -17.81 -0.47 3.92
CA LYS A 83 -16.77 -0.75 4.92
C LYS A 83 -15.56 -1.44 4.32
N LEU A 84 -15.75 -2.33 3.36
CA LEU A 84 -14.66 -3.01 2.66
C LEU A 84 -13.79 -2.00 1.91
N VAL A 85 -14.41 -1.09 1.17
CA VAL A 85 -13.69 -0.03 0.45
C VAL A 85 -12.97 0.91 1.43
N GLY A 86 -13.61 1.25 2.55
CA GLY A 86 -13.01 2.06 3.61
C GLY A 86 -11.79 1.37 4.24
N TRP A 87 -11.88 0.07 4.50
CA TRP A 87 -10.74 -0.70 5.00
C TRP A 87 -9.60 -0.72 3.98
N LYS A 88 -9.90 -0.99 2.70
CA LYS A 88 -8.92 -0.94 1.61
C LYS A 88 -8.21 0.43 1.60
N GLN A 89 -8.96 1.50 1.71
CA GLN A 89 -8.39 2.84 1.73
C GLN A 89 -7.49 3.07 2.96
N SER A 90 -7.88 2.55 4.12
CA SER A 90 -7.05 2.66 5.33
C SER A 90 -5.70 1.96 5.18
N VAL A 91 -5.66 0.83 4.46
CA VAL A 91 -4.40 0.13 4.14
C VAL A 91 -3.51 1.01 3.26
N CYS A 92 -4.08 1.62 2.23
CA CYS A 92 -3.35 2.53 1.34
C CYS A 92 -2.78 3.73 2.12
N ASP A 93 -3.59 4.34 2.97
CA ASP A 93 -3.20 5.51 3.76
C ASP A 93 -2.06 5.16 4.74
N LYS A 94 -2.14 4.00 5.37
CA LYS A 94 -1.10 3.52 6.28
C LYS A 94 0.23 3.30 5.56
N MET A 95 0.19 2.70 4.38
CA MET A 95 1.40 2.46 3.59
C MET A 95 2.01 3.77 3.09
N SER A 96 1.19 4.68 2.59
CA SER A 96 1.65 6.00 2.14
C SER A 96 2.23 6.82 3.29
N GLY A 97 1.61 6.76 4.46
CA GLY A 97 2.12 7.39 5.67
C GLY A 97 3.47 6.85 6.11
N GLY A 98 3.69 5.54 5.93
CA GLY A 98 4.98 4.92 6.23
C GLY A 98 6.11 5.35 5.31
N VAL A 99 5.78 5.74 4.07
CA VAL A 99 6.76 6.24 3.10
C VAL A 99 7.10 7.71 3.36
N SER A 100 6.14 8.50 3.82
CA SER A 100 6.37 9.90 4.12
C SER A 100 7.19 10.05 5.41
#